data_be90cad34e436176a34bde6c2ef0fc36
#
_entry.id   be90cad34e436176a34bde6c2ef0fc36
#
_cell.length_a   1.000
_cell.length_b   1.000
_cell.length_c   1.000
_cell.angle_alpha   90.00
_cell.angle_beta   90.00
_cell.angle_gamma   90.00
#
_symmetry.space_group_name_H-M   'P 1'
#
loop_
_entity.id
_entity.type
_entity.pdbx_description
1 polymer ?
#
loop_
_entity_poly.entity_id
_entity_poly.type
_entity_poly.pdbx_seq_one_letter_code
_entity_poly.pdbx_strand_id
1 'polypeptide(L)'
;MENDKTKKAFSIFNGGKGLPHWSYSSTSTPFAKNIIGYSFPQEVRRSWLVRYKANFGNLVNNVVQRVVADVIYTSKTDKETEWDRDQTVCFKNELDILNEKPPVDAKDKFGREAMIKFAEDCIPITKKVVQEIIGKDKLVCERYVELKEFDMIKPVIGRIDYETKNKIIELKTKPPNLRKVKGKEEWNMISQDLPSEPTIENLTQTSFYYMATKKIPYLVYVNDKDYVIFDKSHELMKADHLQHLYNIMIDKILTWEKMIMFAEGNINRLANMMEPPDLNHFFYYKDLADEQVQLINKLWGIKI
;
A
#
# COMPACT_ATOMS: atom_id res chain seq x y z
N MET A 1 -13.66 26.29 2.79
CA MET A 1 -13.73 26.12 1.32
C MET A 1 -12.33 26.31 0.75
N GLU A 2 -11.89 25.43 -0.14
CA GLU A 2 -10.62 25.56 -0.84
C GLU A 2 -10.66 26.78 -1.79
N ASN A 3 -9.66 27.66 -1.71
CA ASN A 3 -9.64 28.86 -2.52
C ASN A 3 -9.24 28.55 -3.99
N ASP A 4 -9.55 29.46 -4.93
CA ASP A 4 -9.30 29.23 -6.36
C ASP A 4 -7.83 29.03 -6.70
N LYS A 5 -6.92 29.65 -5.96
CA LYS A 5 -5.48 29.47 -6.13
C LYS A 5 -5.06 28.04 -5.83
N THR A 6 -5.57 27.47 -4.75
CA THR A 6 -5.30 26.06 -4.37
C THR A 6 -5.88 25.09 -5.39
N LYS A 7 -7.14 25.30 -5.82
CA LYS A 7 -7.75 24.48 -6.86
C LYS A 7 -6.95 24.49 -8.15
N LYS A 8 -6.49 25.66 -8.60
CA LYS A 8 -5.62 25.80 -9.77
C LYS A 8 -4.30 25.06 -9.58
N ALA A 9 -3.63 25.21 -8.44
CA ALA A 9 -2.36 24.56 -8.17
C ALA A 9 -2.47 23.02 -8.22
N PHE A 10 -3.52 22.46 -7.63
CA PHE A 10 -3.75 21.00 -7.59
C PHE A 10 -4.41 20.44 -8.85
N SER A 11 -4.77 21.26 -9.85
CA SER A 11 -5.42 20.81 -11.10
C SER A 11 -4.53 19.93 -11.98
N ILE A 12 -3.22 19.85 -11.72
CA ILE A 12 -2.32 18.90 -12.39
C ILE A 12 -2.62 17.43 -12.08
N PHE A 13 -3.41 17.16 -11.04
CA PHE A 13 -3.72 15.82 -10.59
C PHE A 13 -5.10 15.33 -11.06
N ASN A 14 -5.21 14.00 -11.16
CA ASN A 14 -6.47 13.28 -11.40
C ASN A 14 -7.22 13.79 -12.65
N GLY A 15 -6.46 14.04 -13.73
CA GLY A 15 -7.03 14.54 -14.98
C GLY A 15 -7.71 15.90 -14.85
N GLY A 16 -7.20 16.81 -14.03
CA GLY A 16 -7.76 18.14 -13.78
C GLY A 16 -8.73 18.24 -12.60
N LYS A 17 -9.16 17.10 -12.03
CA LYS A 17 -10.11 17.07 -10.89
C LYS A 17 -9.45 17.41 -9.54
N GLY A 18 -8.12 17.48 -9.50
CA GLY A 18 -7.34 17.75 -8.29
C GLY A 18 -7.09 16.51 -7.43
N LEU A 19 -6.27 16.68 -6.39
CA LEU A 19 -5.95 15.66 -5.41
C LEU A 19 -6.85 15.83 -4.18
N PRO A 20 -7.70 14.85 -3.85
CA PRO A 20 -8.59 14.96 -2.69
C PRO A 20 -7.86 14.73 -1.36
N HIS A 21 -6.81 13.92 -1.35
CA HIS A 21 -6.04 13.53 -0.17
C HIS A 21 -4.69 12.95 -0.59
N TRP A 22 -3.76 12.87 0.36
CA TRP A 22 -2.55 12.06 0.26
C TRP A 22 -2.82 10.64 0.78
N SER A 23 -2.23 9.63 0.15
CA SER A 23 -2.11 8.32 0.76
C SER A 23 -0.80 8.26 1.55
N TYR A 24 -0.81 7.65 2.75
CA TYR A 24 0.43 7.42 3.49
C TYR A 24 1.48 6.70 2.62
N SER A 25 1.08 5.76 1.77
CA SER A 25 1.97 5.01 0.89
C SER A 25 2.67 5.89 -0.15
N SER A 26 2.10 7.04 -0.49
CA SER A 26 2.76 8.00 -1.39
C SER A 26 3.98 8.63 -0.75
N THR A 27 4.04 8.72 0.58
CA THR A 27 5.17 9.34 1.29
C THR A 27 6.43 8.47 1.30
N SER A 28 6.30 7.15 1.14
CA SER A 28 7.43 6.21 1.02
C SER A 28 8.02 6.13 -0.39
N THR A 29 7.37 6.76 -1.37
CA THR A 29 7.84 6.81 -2.75
C THR A 29 8.44 8.18 -3.11
N PRO A 30 9.36 8.26 -4.10
CA PRO A 30 9.86 9.55 -4.60
C PRO A 30 8.72 10.44 -5.09
N PHE A 31 8.84 11.75 -4.88
CA PHE A 31 7.80 12.70 -5.27
C PHE A 31 7.53 12.69 -6.77
N ALA A 32 8.56 12.55 -7.60
CA ALA A 32 8.41 12.41 -9.05
C ALA A 32 7.46 11.26 -9.44
N LYS A 33 7.57 10.09 -8.78
CA LYS A 33 6.66 8.96 -9.01
C LYS A 33 5.22 9.30 -8.62
N ASN A 34 5.02 10.02 -7.53
CA ASN A 34 3.68 10.46 -7.11
C ASN A 34 3.08 11.43 -8.13
N ILE A 35 3.86 12.40 -8.64
CA ILE A 35 3.41 13.31 -9.68
C ILE A 35 2.99 12.54 -10.92
N ILE A 36 3.82 11.62 -11.40
CA ILE A 36 3.52 10.76 -12.55
C ILE A 36 2.23 9.98 -12.30
N GLY A 37 2.13 9.30 -11.16
CA GLY A 37 0.95 8.49 -10.82
C GLY A 37 -0.32 9.32 -10.69
N TYR A 38 -0.31 10.37 -9.88
CA TYR A 38 -1.51 11.15 -9.58
C TYR A 38 -1.95 12.11 -10.70
N SER A 39 -1.11 12.37 -11.70
CA SER A 39 -1.51 13.17 -12.88
C SER A 39 -2.60 12.51 -13.70
N PHE A 40 -2.69 11.18 -13.67
CA PHE A 40 -3.70 10.44 -14.40
C PHE A 40 -5.04 10.35 -13.65
N PRO A 41 -6.18 10.31 -14.38
CA PRO A 41 -7.49 10.02 -13.81
C PRO A 41 -7.49 8.70 -13.02
N GLN A 42 -8.31 8.61 -11.98
CA GLN A 42 -8.38 7.43 -11.14
C GLN A 42 -8.80 6.17 -11.93
N GLU A 43 -9.65 6.33 -12.93
CA GLU A 43 -10.13 5.26 -13.80
C GLU A 43 -8.96 4.65 -14.60
N VAL A 44 -8.06 5.50 -15.14
CA VAL A 44 -6.85 5.06 -15.85
C VAL A 44 -5.91 4.32 -14.90
N ARG A 45 -5.68 4.87 -13.70
CA ARG A 45 -4.81 4.21 -12.71
C ARG A 45 -5.32 2.85 -12.25
N ARG A 46 -6.63 2.68 -12.15
CA ARG A 46 -7.28 1.41 -11.78
C ARG A 46 -7.19 0.35 -12.87
N SER A 47 -7.00 0.74 -14.14
CA SER A 47 -6.81 -0.20 -15.24
C SER A 47 -5.39 -0.78 -15.30
N TRP A 48 -4.42 -0.16 -14.61
CA TRP A 48 -3.05 -0.65 -14.61
C TRP A 48 -2.95 -2.02 -13.94
N LEU A 49 -2.20 -2.90 -14.60
CA LEU A 49 -2.06 -4.28 -14.16
C LEU A 49 -1.18 -4.39 -12.91
N VAL A 50 -1.54 -5.32 -12.04
CA VAL A 50 -0.84 -5.58 -10.78
C VAL A 50 -0.22 -6.97 -10.86
N ARG A 51 1.07 -7.08 -10.52
CA ARG A 51 1.80 -8.36 -10.56
C ARG A 51 1.46 -9.26 -9.37
N TYR A 52 1.78 -10.55 -9.52
CA TYR A 52 1.46 -11.63 -8.57
C TYR A 52 1.86 -11.33 -7.11
N LYS A 53 2.96 -10.60 -6.87
CA LYS A 53 3.40 -10.28 -5.49
C LYS A 53 2.41 -9.42 -4.71
N ALA A 54 1.85 -8.40 -5.36
CA ALA A 54 0.82 -7.58 -4.73
C ALA A 54 -0.51 -8.33 -4.64
N ASN A 55 -0.82 -9.16 -5.64
CA ASN A 55 -2.00 -10.02 -5.63
C ASN A 55 -1.93 -11.07 -4.51
N PHE A 56 -0.74 -11.62 -4.21
CA PHE A 56 -0.53 -12.52 -3.07
C PHE A 56 -0.92 -11.87 -1.74
N GLY A 57 -0.43 -10.66 -1.50
CA GLY A 57 -0.75 -9.92 -0.27
C GLY A 57 -2.24 -9.68 -0.12
N ASN A 58 -2.90 -9.22 -1.19
CA ASN A 58 -4.34 -9.01 -1.21
C ASN A 58 -5.11 -10.32 -0.97
N LEU A 59 -4.76 -11.41 -1.66
CA LEU A 59 -5.40 -12.71 -1.51
C LEU A 59 -5.37 -13.19 -0.05
N VAL A 60 -4.19 -13.22 0.57
CA VAL A 60 -4.03 -13.68 1.97
C VAL A 60 -4.80 -12.77 2.92
N ASN A 61 -4.62 -11.45 2.80
CA ASN A 61 -5.25 -10.50 3.72
C ASN A 61 -6.78 -10.53 3.60
N ASN A 62 -7.34 -10.47 2.39
CA ASN A 62 -8.78 -10.47 2.17
C ASN A 62 -9.45 -11.76 2.70
N VAL A 63 -8.85 -12.93 2.45
CA VAL A 63 -9.38 -14.20 2.97
C VAL A 63 -9.38 -14.19 4.49
N VAL A 64 -8.27 -13.81 5.13
CA VAL A 64 -8.19 -13.78 6.60
C VAL A 64 -9.18 -12.78 7.18
N GLN A 65 -9.29 -11.57 6.63
CA GLN A 65 -10.26 -10.57 7.07
C GLN A 65 -11.69 -11.12 7.03
N ARG A 66 -12.11 -11.76 5.92
CA ARG A 66 -13.45 -12.34 5.81
C ARG A 66 -13.71 -13.47 6.80
N VAL A 67 -12.67 -14.25 7.16
CA VAL A 67 -12.82 -15.35 8.14
C VAL A 67 -12.91 -14.85 9.58
N VAL A 68 -12.16 -13.78 9.94
CA VAL A 68 -11.99 -13.40 11.37
C VAL A 68 -12.72 -12.12 11.78
N ALA A 69 -13.06 -11.22 10.83
CA ALA A 69 -13.62 -9.92 11.17
C ALA A 69 -15.08 -9.97 11.62
N ASP A 70 -15.47 -9.05 12.49
CA ASP A 70 -16.87 -8.77 12.83
C ASP A 70 -17.49 -7.72 11.90
N VAL A 71 -16.64 -6.81 11.38
CA VAL A 71 -17.03 -5.72 10.46
C VAL A 71 -15.90 -5.49 9.47
N ILE A 72 -16.25 -5.34 8.19
CA ILE A 72 -15.31 -4.92 7.14
C ILE A 72 -15.84 -3.63 6.50
N TYR A 73 -14.98 -2.61 6.42
CA TYR A 73 -15.32 -1.37 5.72
C TYR A 73 -15.05 -1.51 4.22
N THR A 74 -16.06 -1.25 3.41
CA THR A 74 -15.98 -1.27 1.94
C THR A 74 -15.70 0.13 1.36
N SER A 75 -16.06 1.18 2.12
CA SER A 75 -15.76 2.58 1.82
C SER A 75 -15.55 3.39 3.11
N LYS A 76 -15.42 4.71 3.03
CA LYS A 76 -15.37 5.58 4.22
C LYS A 76 -16.60 5.43 5.13
N THR A 77 -17.76 5.20 4.56
CA THR A 77 -19.07 5.17 5.24
C THR A 77 -19.71 3.81 5.27
N ASP A 78 -19.50 3.02 4.22
CA ASP A 78 -20.15 1.74 4.05
C ASP A 78 -19.37 0.61 4.71
N LYS A 79 -20.09 -0.33 5.28
CA LYS A 79 -19.52 -1.50 5.96
C LYS A 79 -20.38 -2.74 5.72
N GLU A 80 -19.73 -3.89 5.72
CA GLU A 80 -20.36 -5.21 5.76
C GLU A 80 -20.27 -5.77 7.17
N THR A 81 -21.33 -6.48 7.59
CA THR A 81 -21.40 -7.19 8.87
C THR A 81 -21.79 -8.65 8.69
N GLU A 82 -22.29 -9.01 7.49
CA GLU A 82 -22.77 -10.35 7.14
C GLU A 82 -22.16 -10.78 5.81
N TRP A 83 -21.45 -11.90 5.82
CA TRP A 83 -20.87 -12.57 4.65
C TRP A 83 -20.57 -14.02 5.01
N ASP A 84 -20.30 -14.85 4.00
CA ASP A 84 -19.81 -16.20 4.22
C ASP A 84 -18.40 -16.15 4.85
N ARG A 85 -18.22 -16.91 5.95
CA ARG A 85 -16.95 -16.96 6.69
C ARG A 85 -16.20 -18.28 6.48
N ASP A 86 -16.70 -19.15 5.61
CA ASP A 86 -15.98 -20.36 5.24
C ASP A 86 -14.70 -20.01 4.49
N GLN A 87 -13.57 -20.46 4.99
CA GLN A 87 -12.27 -20.13 4.44
C GLN A 87 -12.11 -20.59 2.99
N THR A 88 -12.68 -21.74 2.64
CA THR A 88 -12.60 -22.30 1.29
C THR A 88 -13.40 -21.46 0.31
N VAL A 89 -14.61 -21.04 0.72
CA VAL A 89 -15.46 -20.15 -0.07
C VAL A 89 -14.79 -18.80 -0.27
N CYS A 90 -14.27 -18.19 0.80
CA CYS A 90 -13.55 -16.91 0.72
C CYS A 90 -12.34 -17.02 -0.20
N PHE A 91 -11.54 -18.07 -0.08
CA PHE A 91 -10.36 -18.28 -0.91
C PHE A 91 -10.73 -18.43 -2.39
N LYS A 92 -11.74 -19.20 -2.71
CA LYS A 92 -12.24 -19.37 -4.08
C LYS A 92 -12.69 -18.04 -4.67
N ASN A 93 -13.49 -17.27 -3.94
CA ASN A 93 -13.99 -15.97 -4.39
C ASN A 93 -12.84 -14.99 -4.70
N GLU A 94 -11.83 -14.93 -3.86
CA GLU A 94 -10.64 -14.06 -4.09
C GLU A 94 -9.81 -14.53 -5.29
N LEU A 95 -9.71 -15.85 -5.54
CA LEU A 95 -9.07 -16.38 -6.74
C LEU A 95 -9.87 -16.04 -8.02
N ASP A 96 -11.19 -16.09 -7.97
CA ASP A 96 -12.04 -15.71 -9.10
C ASP A 96 -11.84 -14.24 -9.45
N ILE A 97 -11.83 -13.34 -8.45
CA ILE A 97 -11.50 -11.90 -8.63
C ILE A 97 -10.10 -11.69 -9.23
N LEU A 98 -9.11 -12.46 -8.76
CA LEU A 98 -7.75 -12.39 -9.30
C LEU A 98 -7.70 -12.79 -10.78
N ASN A 99 -8.47 -13.80 -11.17
CA ASN A 99 -8.49 -14.34 -12.52
C ASN A 99 -9.28 -13.47 -13.52
N GLU A 100 -10.10 -12.51 -13.06
CA GLU A 100 -10.75 -11.52 -13.92
C GLU A 100 -9.75 -10.65 -14.70
N LYS A 101 -8.55 -10.45 -14.15
CA LYS A 101 -7.51 -9.63 -14.78
C LYS A 101 -6.45 -10.52 -15.44
N PRO A 102 -6.09 -10.28 -16.72
CA PRO A 102 -5.04 -11.05 -17.37
C PRO A 102 -3.69 -10.87 -16.68
N PRO A 103 -2.80 -11.86 -16.72
CA PRO A 103 -1.42 -11.69 -16.26
C PRO A 103 -0.67 -10.68 -17.16
N VAL A 104 0.29 -9.98 -16.55
CA VAL A 104 1.10 -8.96 -17.26
C VAL A 104 2.03 -9.58 -18.30
N ASP A 105 2.62 -10.72 -17.98
CA ASP A 105 3.52 -11.49 -18.83
C ASP A 105 3.57 -12.97 -18.42
N ALA A 106 4.33 -13.78 -19.12
CA ALA A 106 4.49 -15.22 -18.83
C ALA A 106 5.04 -15.48 -17.41
N LYS A 107 5.93 -14.62 -16.93
CA LYS A 107 6.48 -14.70 -15.56
C LYS A 107 5.41 -14.42 -14.50
N ASP A 108 4.56 -13.42 -14.74
CA ASP A 108 3.45 -13.10 -13.85
C ASP A 108 2.39 -14.22 -13.87
N LYS A 109 2.10 -14.79 -15.03
CA LYS A 109 1.20 -15.95 -15.16
C LYS A 109 1.69 -17.11 -14.32
N PHE A 110 2.94 -17.52 -14.48
CA PHE A 110 3.53 -18.58 -13.67
C PHE A 110 3.51 -18.22 -12.18
N GLY A 111 3.84 -16.96 -11.85
CA GLY A 111 3.82 -16.45 -10.47
C GLY A 111 2.46 -16.55 -9.82
N ARG A 112 1.38 -16.21 -10.55
CA ARG A 112 -0.01 -16.33 -10.05
C ARG A 112 -0.43 -17.77 -9.79
N GLU A 113 -0.10 -18.68 -10.71
CA GLU A 113 -0.42 -20.11 -10.57
C GLU A 113 0.35 -20.72 -9.38
N ALA A 114 1.65 -20.44 -9.29
CA ALA A 114 2.50 -21.02 -8.25
C ALA A 114 2.26 -20.42 -6.86
N MET A 115 1.83 -19.14 -6.75
CA MET A 115 1.59 -18.51 -5.44
C MET A 115 0.40 -19.09 -4.68
N ILE A 116 -0.54 -19.78 -5.35
CA ILE A 116 -1.76 -20.33 -4.74
C ILE A 116 -1.41 -21.21 -3.56
N LYS A 117 -0.50 -22.19 -3.77
CA LYS A 117 -0.06 -23.09 -2.70
C LYS A 117 0.56 -22.34 -1.52
N PHE A 118 1.39 -21.32 -1.78
CA PHE A 118 1.99 -20.51 -0.72
C PHE A 118 0.95 -19.67 0.03
N ALA A 119 -0.11 -19.23 -0.66
CA ALA A 119 -1.22 -18.53 -0.01
C ALA A 119 -2.02 -19.47 0.89
N GLU A 120 -2.29 -20.71 0.45
CA GLU A 120 -2.95 -21.73 1.27
C GLU A 120 -2.17 -22.01 2.56
N ASP A 121 -0.84 -22.05 2.52
CA ASP A 121 0.01 -22.23 3.70
C ASP A 121 0.07 -20.95 4.57
N CYS A 122 0.08 -19.77 3.97
CA CYS A 122 0.20 -18.48 4.66
C CYS A 122 -1.10 -18.08 5.41
N ILE A 123 -2.27 -18.40 4.87
CA ILE A 123 -3.57 -18.02 5.45
C ILE A 123 -3.77 -18.54 6.90
N PRO A 124 -3.58 -19.84 7.22
CA PRO A 124 -3.73 -20.33 8.60
C PRO A 124 -2.75 -19.70 9.58
N ILE A 125 -1.52 -19.41 9.14
CA ILE A 125 -0.51 -18.73 9.97
C ILE A 125 -0.94 -17.28 10.25
N THR A 126 -1.39 -16.57 9.21
CA THR A 126 -1.91 -15.20 9.35
C THR A 126 -3.13 -15.15 10.26
N LYS A 127 -4.09 -16.05 10.07
CA LYS A 127 -5.27 -16.16 10.94
C LYS A 127 -4.88 -16.38 12.40
N LYS A 128 -3.96 -17.32 12.66
CA LYS A 128 -3.45 -17.62 13.99
C LYS A 128 -2.88 -16.38 14.67
N VAL A 129 -1.91 -15.69 14.03
CA VAL A 129 -1.25 -14.54 14.65
C VAL A 129 -2.21 -13.36 14.88
N VAL A 130 -3.13 -13.10 13.94
CA VAL A 130 -4.17 -12.08 14.14
C VAL A 130 -5.02 -12.43 15.35
N GLN A 131 -5.52 -13.68 15.46
CA GLN A 131 -6.33 -14.11 16.59
C GLN A 131 -5.59 -14.08 17.94
N GLU A 132 -4.30 -14.42 17.96
CA GLU A 132 -3.45 -14.29 19.16
C GLU A 132 -3.34 -12.83 19.64
N ILE A 133 -3.19 -11.87 18.74
CA ILE A 133 -3.09 -10.45 19.09
C ILE A 133 -4.44 -9.90 19.55
N ILE A 134 -5.52 -10.18 18.83
CA ILE A 134 -6.85 -9.61 19.15
C ILE A 134 -7.48 -10.24 20.39
N GLY A 135 -7.23 -11.53 20.64
CA GLY A 135 -7.87 -12.29 21.71
C GLY A 135 -9.39 -12.41 21.50
N LYS A 136 -10.16 -11.90 22.43
CA LYS A 136 -11.64 -11.90 22.40
C LYS A 136 -12.26 -10.56 21.99
N ASP A 137 -11.43 -9.60 21.60
CA ASP A 137 -11.92 -8.29 21.21
C ASP A 137 -12.68 -8.34 19.88
N LYS A 138 -13.68 -7.48 19.75
CA LYS A 138 -14.38 -7.28 18.47
C LYS A 138 -13.40 -6.72 17.44
N LEU A 139 -13.37 -7.34 16.25
CA LEU A 139 -12.45 -7.02 15.17
C LEU A 139 -13.13 -6.27 14.04
N VAL A 140 -12.54 -5.13 13.67
CA VAL A 140 -12.92 -4.31 12.54
C VAL A 140 -11.78 -4.30 11.53
N CYS A 141 -12.07 -4.51 10.25
CA CYS A 141 -11.09 -4.48 9.16
C CYS A 141 -11.34 -3.34 8.18
N GLU A 142 -10.28 -2.91 7.51
CA GLU A 142 -10.30 -1.91 6.42
C GLU A 142 -10.87 -0.54 6.84
N ARG A 143 -10.83 -0.20 8.15
CA ARG A 143 -11.34 1.08 8.62
C ARG A 143 -10.52 2.25 8.08
N TYR A 144 -11.22 3.21 7.47
CA TYR A 144 -10.60 4.45 7.00
C TYR A 144 -10.22 5.36 8.17
N VAL A 145 -9.02 5.88 8.10
CA VAL A 145 -8.52 6.93 8.99
C VAL A 145 -8.04 8.11 8.17
N GLU A 146 -8.25 9.29 8.71
CA GLU A 146 -7.87 10.55 8.10
C GLU A 146 -7.23 11.45 9.15
N LEU A 147 -6.08 12.04 8.80
CA LEU A 147 -5.43 13.07 9.59
C LEU A 147 -5.12 14.28 8.71
N LYS A 148 -5.32 15.45 9.26
CA LYS A 148 -4.96 16.71 8.64
C LYS A 148 -4.37 17.65 9.71
N GLU A 149 -3.08 17.89 9.61
CA GLU A 149 -2.42 18.89 10.46
C GLU A 149 -2.78 20.31 10.01
N PHE A 150 -2.55 21.28 10.89
CA PHE A 150 -3.00 22.67 10.69
C PHE A 150 -2.53 23.29 9.38
N ASP A 151 -1.25 23.08 9.04
CA ASP A 151 -0.63 23.70 7.86
C ASP A 151 -0.82 22.90 6.57
N MET A 152 -1.46 21.73 6.61
CA MET A 152 -1.69 20.90 5.43
C MET A 152 -2.87 21.40 4.60
N ILE A 153 -2.71 21.38 3.28
CA ILE A 153 -3.78 21.66 2.32
C ILE A 153 -4.70 20.46 2.18
N LYS A 154 -4.14 19.26 2.04
CA LYS A 154 -4.87 18.01 1.87
C LYS A 154 -4.64 17.06 3.04
N PRO A 155 -5.68 16.32 3.48
CA PRO A 155 -5.49 15.31 4.51
C PRO A 155 -4.67 14.14 4.03
N VAL A 156 -4.08 13.39 4.96
CA VAL A 156 -3.55 12.05 4.72
C VAL A 156 -4.60 11.03 5.07
N ILE A 157 -4.82 10.04 4.22
CA ILE A 157 -5.73 8.93 4.50
C ILE A 157 -5.00 7.58 4.44
N GLY A 158 -5.56 6.60 5.16
CA GLY A 158 -5.15 5.20 5.09
C GLY A 158 -6.30 4.29 5.47
N ARG A 159 -6.08 2.99 5.32
CA ARG A 159 -6.99 1.94 5.77
C ARG A 159 -6.23 1.01 6.70
N ILE A 160 -6.77 0.77 7.88
CA ILE A 160 -6.19 -0.11 8.90
C ILE A 160 -6.60 -1.54 8.57
N ASP A 161 -5.64 -2.45 8.41
CA ASP A 161 -5.91 -3.84 8.09
C ASP A 161 -6.80 -4.50 9.15
N TYR A 162 -6.40 -4.39 10.44
CA TYR A 162 -7.15 -4.97 11.55
C TYR A 162 -7.14 -4.03 12.76
N GLU A 163 -8.29 -3.83 13.36
CA GLU A 163 -8.47 -2.91 14.48
C GLU A 163 -9.42 -3.49 15.53
N THR A 164 -9.03 -3.36 16.79
CA THR A 164 -9.90 -3.60 17.95
C THR A 164 -10.14 -2.28 18.70
N LYS A 165 -10.78 -2.36 19.88
CA LYS A 165 -10.96 -1.19 20.74
C LYS A 165 -9.63 -0.51 21.08
N ASN A 166 -8.57 -1.29 21.37
CA ASN A 166 -7.32 -0.78 21.93
C ASN A 166 -6.08 -1.09 21.07
N LYS A 167 -6.21 -1.89 20.00
CA LYS A 167 -5.08 -2.36 19.20
C LYS A 167 -5.32 -2.08 17.73
N ILE A 168 -4.23 -1.91 16.99
CA ILE A 168 -4.19 -1.92 15.52
C ILE A 168 -3.12 -2.90 15.07
N ILE A 169 -3.40 -3.61 13.98
CA ILE A 169 -2.42 -4.52 13.36
C ILE A 169 -2.25 -4.08 11.90
N GLU A 170 -1.03 -3.86 11.52
CA GLU A 170 -0.60 -3.71 10.15
C GLU A 170 0.04 -5.02 9.70
N LEU A 171 -0.56 -5.66 8.71
CA LEU A 171 -0.12 -6.95 8.20
C LEU A 171 0.74 -6.78 6.94
N LYS A 172 1.87 -7.44 6.91
CA LYS A 172 2.78 -7.51 5.77
C LYS A 172 3.07 -8.96 5.40
N THR A 173 2.43 -9.44 4.36
CA THR A 173 2.76 -10.75 3.80
C THR A 173 4.07 -10.67 3.01
N LYS A 174 4.89 -11.70 3.10
CA LYS A 174 6.10 -11.89 2.30
C LYS A 174 5.81 -12.87 1.16
N PRO A 175 5.46 -12.35 -0.03
CA PRO A 175 5.16 -13.19 -1.17
C PRO A 175 6.41 -13.96 -1.60
N PRO A 176 6.27 -15.24 -2.04
CA PRO A 176 7.41 -16.00 -2.51
C PRO A 176 8.07 -15.34 -3.73
N ASN A 177 9.36 -15.58 -3.90
CA ASN A 177 10.14 -15.08 -5.02
C ASN A 177 10.22 -16.11 -6.14
N LEU A 178 10.08 -15.65 -7.40
CA LEU A 178 10.42 -16.44 -8.58
C LEU A 178 11.93 -16.39 -8.83
N ARG A 179 12.53 -17.56 -8.91
CA ARG A 179 13.95 -17.75 -9.28
C ARG A 179 14.05 -18.57 -10.54
N LYS A 180 14.72 -18.03 -11.56
CA LYS A 180 15.00 -18.80 -12.80
C LYS A 180 15.96 -19.94 -12.48
N VAL A 181 15.63 -21.14 -12.94
CA VAL A 181 16.51 -22.31 -12.82
C VAL A 181 17.72 -22.13 -13.73
N LYS A 182 18.93 -22.26 -13.18
CA LYS A 182 20.16 -22.06 -13.95
C LYS A 182 20.21 -23.03 -15.14
N GLY A 183 20.36 -22.49 -16.35
CA GLY A 183 20.44 -23.27 -17.59
C GLY A 183 19.11 -23.79 -18.13
N LYS A 184 17.98 -23.38 -17.55
CA LYS A 184 16.64 -23.77 -18.03
C LYS A 184 15.72 -22.58 -18.21
N GLU A 185 14.68 -22.73 -19.01
CA GLU A 185 13.57 -21.76 -19.16
C GLU A 185 12.48 -21.92 -18.07
N GLU A 186 12.84 -22.60 -16.97
CA GLU A 186 11.95 -22.93 -15.85
C GLU A 186 12.13 -21.95 -14.69
N TRP A 187 11.06 -21.76 -13.93
CA TRP A 187 11.03 -20.93 -12.74
C TRP A 187 10.67 -21.78 -11.51
N ASN A 188 11.33 -21.50 -10.40
CA ASN A 188 10.97 -22.04 -9.09
C ASN A 188 10.47 -20.91 -8.19
N MET A 189 9.47 -21.22 -7.38
CA MET A 189 8.98 -20.35 -6.33
C MET A 189 9.72 -20.68 -5.02
N ILE A 190 10.24 -19.65 -4.33
CA ILE A 190 11.01 -19.80 -3.09
C ILE A 190 10.42 -18.86 -2.05
N SER A 191 10.13 -19.40 -0.85
CA SER A 191 9.73 -18.59 0.30
C SER A 191 10.74 -17.48 0.58
N GLN A 192 10.27 -16.34 1.03
CA GLN A 192 11.13 -15.26 1.51
C GLN A 192 11.29 -15.37 3.02
N ASP A 193 12.49 -15.04 3.51
CA ASP A 193 12.74 -14.92 4.94
C ASP A 193 11.95 -13.75 5.53
N LEU A 194 11.56 -13.91 6.79
CA LEU A 194 10.97 -12.84 7.57
C LEU A 194 12.06 -11.82 7.98
N PRO A 195 11.74 -10.53 8.05
CA PRO A 195 12.73 -9.53 8.43
C PRO A 195 13.07 -9.64 9.92
N SER A 196 14.35 -9.45 10.25
CA SER A 196 14.81 -9.33 11.64
C SER A 196 14.46 -7.98 12.27
N GLU A 197 14.24 -6.96 11.42
CA GLU A 197 13.90 -5.58 11.78
C GLU A 197 12.77 -5.06 10.90
N PRO A 198 11.88 -4.21 11.41
CA PRO A 198 10.85 -3.60 10.59
C PRO A 198 11.45 -2.60 9.59
N THR A 199 10.88 -2.56 8.38
CA THR A 199 11.33 -1.57 7.38
C THR A 199 10.80 -0.18 7.71
N ILE A 200 11.55 0.85 7.31
CA ILE A 200 11.18 2.25 7.57
C ILE A 200 9.82 2.62 6.94
N GLU A 201 9.50 2.07 5.77
CA GLU A 201 8.23 2.31 5.08
C GLU A 201 7.05 1.77 5.90
N ASN A 202 7.19 0.56 6.45
CA ASN A 202 6.15 -0.07 7.24
C ASN A 202 6.02 0.59 8.62
N LEU A 203 7.14 1.03 9.21
CA LEU A 203 7.13 1.85 10.44
C LEU A 203 6.43 3.20 10.23
N THR A 204 6.69 3.87 9.09
CA THR A 204 6.02 5.13 8.76
C THR A 204 4.51 4.94 8.61
N GLN A 205 4.07 3.85 8.00
CA GLN A 205 2.65 3.48 7.92
C GLN A 205 2.05 3.25 9.31
N THR A 206 2.75 2.45 10.12
CA THR A 206 2.33 2.15 11.50
C THR A 206 2.28 3.42 12.35
N SER A 207 3.23 4.36 12.15
CA SER A 207 3.25 5.65 12.84
C SER A 207 2.02 6.49 12.50
N PHE A 208 1.63 6.55 11.22
CA PHE A 208 0.41 7.24 10.80
C PHE A 208 -0.83 6.66 11.47
N TYR A 209 -0.99 5.34 11.50
CA TYR A 209 -2.13 4.70 12.17
C TYR A 209 -2.11 4.89 13.68
N TYR A 210 -0.93 4.82 14.30
CA TYR A 210 -0.77 5.12 15.73
C TYR A 210 -1.21 6.56 16.05
N MET A 211 -0.78 7.52 15.24
CA MET A 211 -1.16 8.93 15.43
C MET A 211 -2.64 9.18 15.22
N ALA A 212 -3.24 8.51 14.24
CA ALA A 212 -4.66 8.61 13.93
C ALA A 212 -5.58 7.99 14.98
N THR A 213 -5.11 6.95 15.71
CA THR A 213 -5.97 6.17 16.60
C THR A 213 -5.55 6.21 18.07
N LYS A 214 -4.28 6.48 18.36
CA LYS A 214 -3.64 6.36 19.67
C LYS A 214 -3.76 4.95 20.29
N LYS A 215 -4.01 3.94 19.47
CA LYS A 215 -4.10 2.52 19.87
C LYS A 215 -2.73 1.86 19.84
N ILE A 216 -2.58 0.75 20.56
CA ILE A 216 -1.33 -0.04 20.59
C ILE A 216 -1.10 -0.64 19.20
N PRO A 217 0.00 -0.29 18.53
CA PRO A 217 0.29 -0.81 17.20
C PRO A 217 1.05 -2.14 17.25
N TYR A 218 0.69 -3.02 16.33
CA TYR A 218 1.40 -4.24 16.00
C TYR A 218 1.74 -4.23 14.52
N LEU A 219 3.00 -4.43 14.18
CA LEU A 219 3.46 -4.65 12.81
C LEU A 219 3.81 -6.13 12.66
N VAL A 220 3.07 -6.84 11.82
CA VAL A 220 3.17 -8.28 11.67
C VAL A 220 3.65 -8.62 10.27
N TYR A 221 4.73 -9.41 10.17
CA TYR A 221 5.17 -9.99 8.92
C TYR A 221 4.88 -11.49 8.93
N VAL A 222 4.31 -11.99 7.84
CA VAL A 222 3.96 -13.40 7.68
C VAL A 222 4.46 -13.91 6.33
N ASN A 223 4.96 -15.14 6.29
CA ASN A 223 5.20 -15.90 5.08
C ASN A 223 4.47 -17.25 5.14
N ASP A 224 4.78 -18.15 4.22
CA ASP A 224 4.19 -19.50 4.13
C ASP A 224 4.67 -20.48 5.20
N LYS A 225 5.55 -20.05 6.13
CA LYS A 225 6.17 -20.92 7.14
C LYS A 225 6.00 -20.41 8.56
N ASP A 226 6.07 -19.08 8.75
CA ASP A 226 6.16 -18.47 10.07
C ASP A 226 5.71 -17.02 10.05
N TYR A 227 5.77 -16.35 11.22
CA TYR A 227 5.49 -14.94 11.39
C TYR A 227 6.45 -14.29 12.39
N VAL A 228 6.58 -12.98 12.31
CA VAL A 228 7.25 -12.14 13.29
C VAL A 228 6.38 -10.95 13.66
N ILE A 229 6.34 -10.61 14.94
CA ILE A 229 5.57 -9.49 15.49
C ILE A 229 6.54 -8.45 16.03
N PHE A 230 6.36 -7.20 15.61
CA PHE A 230 6.97 -6.05 16.22
C PHE A 230 5.89 -5.25 16.95
N ASP A 231 6.05 -5.09 18.25
CA ASP A 231 5.13 -4.36 19.12
C ASP A 231 5.88 -3.34 19.98
N LYS A 232 5.22 -2.74 20.97
CA LYS A 232 5.78 -1.72 21.87
C LYS A 232 7.04 -2.15 22.63
N SER A 233 7.38 -3.45 22.71
CA SER A 233 8.61 -3.94 23.31
C SER A 233 9.83 -3.69 22.43
N HIS A 234 9.63 -3.56 21.12
CA HIS A 234 10.67 -3.25 20.15
C HIS A 234 10.98 -1.75 20.13
N GLU A 235 12.27 -1.38 20.10
CA GLU A 235 12.72 0.02 20.18
C GLU A 235 12.07 0.92 19.11
N LEU A 236 12.02 0.43 17.86
CA LEU A 236 11.47 1.17 16.73
C LEU A 236 9.93 1.30 16.76
N MET A 237 9.24 0.56 17.66
CA MET A 237 7.80 0.63 17.85
C MET A 237 7.38 1.47 19.06
N LYS A 238 8.33 2.08 19.75
CA LYS A 238 8.04 3.00 20.86
C LYS A 238 7.36 4.28 20.36
N ALA A 239 6.52 4.84 21.22
CA ALA A 239 5.70 6.02 20.90
C ALA A 239 6.53 7.21 20.37
N ASP A 240 7.68 7.49 20.99
CA ASP A 240 8.55 8.60 20.58
C ASP A 240 9.12 8.40 19.17
N HIS A 241 9.54 7.18 18.85
CA HIS A 241 10.05 6.86 17.53
C HIS A 241 8.96 6.95 16.46
N LEU A 242 7.76 6.40 16.74
CA LEU A 242 6.61 6.50 15.84
C LEU A 242 6.16 7.97 15.64
N GLN A 243 6.16 8.77 16.70
CA GLN A 243 5.90 10.21 16.58
C GLN A 243 6.92 10.92 15.70
N HIS A 244 8.20 10.60 15.85
CA HIS A 244 9.27 11.16 15.02
C HIS A 244 9.09 10.83 13.54
N LEU A 245 8.80 9.57 13.21
CA LEU A 245 8.54 9.13 11.82
C LEU A 245 7.29 9.81 11.23
N TYR A 246 6.26 9.96 12.04
CA TYR A 246 5.06 10.71 11.64
C TYR A 246 5.41 12.17 11.29
N ASN A 247 6.17 12.85 12.12
CA ASN A 247 6.59 14.23 11.87
C ASN A 247 7.38 14.35 10.56
N ILE A 248 8.33 13.45 10.31
CA ILE A 248 9.08 13.39 9.05
C ILE A 248 8.11 13.23 7.85
N MET A 249 7.11 12.37 7.98
CA MET A 249 6.10 12.18 6.93
C MET A 249 5.32 13.48 6.67
N ILE A 250 4.88 14.16 7.70
CA ILE A 250 4.13 15.42 7.59
C ILE A 250 5.00 16.52 6.94
N ASP A 251 6.24 16.70 7.40
CA ASP A 251 7.17 17.69 6.84
C ASP A 251 7.44 17.46 5.34
N LYS A 252 7.53 16.20 4.94
CA LYS A 252 7.67 15.80 3.53
C LYS A 252 6.44 16.21 2.71
N ILE A 253 5.24 15.96 3.22
CA ILE A 253 3.98 16.34 2.55
C ILE A 253 3.87 17.87 2.46
N LEU A 254 4.14 18.60 3.53
CA LEU A 254 4.13 20.06 3.53
C LEU A 254 5.10 20.64 2.50
N THR A 255 6.28 20.03 2.35
CA THR A 255 7.23 20.41 1.32
C THR A 255 6.65 20.19 -0.09
N TRP A 256 6.02 19.05 -0.34
CA TRP A 256 5.38 18.76 -1.62
C TRP A 256 4.24 19.73 -1.93
N GLU A 257 3.39 20.05 -0.94
CA GLU A 257 2.31 21.00 -1.11
C GLU A 257 2.83 22.42 -1.45
N LYS A 258 3.91 22.85 -0.81
CA LYS A 258 4.58 24.11 -1.16
C LYS A 258 5.08 24.14 -2.60
N MET A 259 5.71 23.05 -3.07
CA MET A 259 6.17 22.92 -4.47
C MET A 259 4.98 22.96 -5.46
N ILE A 260 3.88 22.25 -5.16
CA ILE A 260 2.66 22.25 -5.97
C ILE A 260 2.06 23.64 -6.04
N MET A 261 1.95 24.33 -4.91
CA MET A 261 1.42 25.71 -4.86
C MET A 261 2.29 26.67 -5.67
N PHE A 262 3.62 26.52 -5.61
CA PHE A 262 4.55 27.34 -6.39
C PHE A 262 4.45 27.04 -7.91
N ALA A 263 4.13 25.82 -8.29
CA ALA A 263 3.96 25.42 -9.68
C ALA A 263 2.69 25.98 -10.33
N GLU A 264 1.69 26.45 -9.56
CA GLU A 264 0.47 27.14 -10.02
C GLU A 264 -0.32 26.37 -11.09
N GLY A 265 -0.36 25.05 -11.02
CA GLY A 265 -1.02 24.18 -11.98
C GLY A 265 -0.22 23.85 -13.23
N ASN A 266 1.07 24.21 -13.27
CA ASN A 266 1.97 23.90 -14.38
C ASN A 266 2.85 22.69 -14.02
N ILE A 267 2.55 21.52 -14.61
CA ILE A 267 3.26 20.27 -14.33
C ILE A 267 4.74 20.32 -14.78
N ASN A 268 5.06 21.04 -15.87
CA ASN A 268 6.46 21.18 -16.31
C ASN A 268 7.27 22.02 -15.30
N ARG A 269 6.66 23.09 -14.76
CA ARG A 269 7.29 23.89 -13.70
C ARG A 269 7.52 23.05 -12.45
N LEU A 270 6.58 22.19 -12.08
CA LEU A 270 6.73 21.26 -10.95
C LEU A 270 7.84 20.24 -11.21
N ALA A 271 7.88 19.62 -12.40
CA ALA A 271 8.91 18.68 -12.79
C ALA A 271 10.34 19.29 -12.73
N ASN A 272 10.49 20.54 -13.18
CA ASN A 272 11.77 21.25 -13.13
C ASN A 272 12.29 21.57 -11.71
N MET A 273 11.45 21.43 -10.67
CA MET A 273 11.85 21.58 -9.27
C MET A 273 12.27 20.25 -8.62
N MET A 274 12.21 19.15 -9.36
CA MET A 274 12.53 17.82 -8.88
C MET A 274 13.68 17.22 -9.68
N GLU A 275 14.45 16.35 -9.04
CA GLU A 275 15.39 15.51 -9.78
C GLU A 275 14.64 14.60 -10.76
N PRO A 276 15.21 14.35 -11.94
CA PRO A 276 14.69 13.36 -12.87
C PRO A 276 14.52 11.99 -12.17
N PRO A 277 13.46 11.21 -12.51
CA PRO A 277 13.30 9.89 -11.92
C PRO A 277 14.49 8.99 -12.26
N ASP A 278 15.02 8.30 -11.25
CA ASP A 278 16.01 7.23 -11.47
C ASP A 278 15.33 5.98 -12.01
N LEU A 279 15.35 5.80 -13.32
CA LEU A 279 14.73 4.67 -14.01
C LEU A 279 15.47 3.34 -13.79
N ASN A 280 16.69 3.38 -13.24
CA ASN A 280 17.43 2.18 -12.83
C ASN A 280 16.97 1.70 -11.46
N HIS A 281 16.24 2.52 -10.72
CA HIS A 281 15.70 2.11 -9.42
C HIS A 281 14.58 1.11 -9.62
N PHE A 282 14.95 -0.17 -9.58
CA PHE A 282 14.11 -1.33 -9.83
C PHE A 282 12.73 -1.31 -9.16
N PHE A 283 12.66 -0.84 -7.92
CA PHE A 283 11.42 -0.88 -7.14
C PHE A 283 10.37 0.14 -7.61
N TYR A 284 10.81 1.32 -8.08
CA TYR A 284 9.89 2.41 -8.36
C TYR A 284 9.45 2.52 -9.81
N TYR A 285 10.29 2.13 -10.75
CA TYR A 285 10.08 2.39 -12.18
C TYR A 285 9.96 1.15 -13.05
N LYS A 286 10.13 -0.02 -12.45
CA LYS A 286 9.82 -1.27 -13.12
C LYS A 286 8.32 -1.36 -13.33
N ASP A 287 7.83 -1.80 -14.38
CA ASP A 287 6.39 -2.02 -14.63
C ASP A 287 5.57 -0.72 -14.74
N LEU A 288 6.16 0.33 -15.28
CA LEU A 288 5.42 1.53 -15.66
C LEU A 288 4.44 1.21 -16.80
N ALA A 289 3.24 1.77 -16.72
CA ALA A 289 2.30 1.76 -17.83
C ALA A 289 2.79 2.69 -18.96
N ASP A 290 2.39 2.43 -20.20
CA ASP A 290 2.84 3.20 -21.35
C ASP A 290 2.56 4.70 -21.22
N GLU A 291 1.43 5.07 -20.64
CA GLU A 291 1.05 6.45 -20.37
C GLU A 291 2.04 7.13 -19.39
N GLN A 292 2.53 6.37 -18.40
CA GLN A 292 3.53 6.88 -17.45
C GLN A 292 4.87 7.12 -18.14
N VAL A 293 5.29 6.18 -19.01
CA VAL A 293 6.50 6.30 -19.84
C VAL A 293 6.43 7.54 -20.73
N GLN A 294 5.29 7.75 -21.42
CA GLN A 294 5.07 8.94 -22.25
C GLN A 294 5.15 10.24 -21.46
N LEU A 295 4.57 10.26 -20.25
CA LEU A 295 4.63 11.45 -19.39
C LEU A 295 6.05 11.74 -18.91
N ILE A 296 6.83 10.72 -18.53
CA ILE A 296 8.24 10.85 -18.15
C ILE A 296 9.05 11.45 -19.30
N ASN A 297 8.90 10.89 -20.51
CA ASN A 297 9.57 11.40 -21.69
C ASN A 297 9.22 12.88 -21.99
N LYS A 298 7.95 13.23 -21.81
CA LYS A 298 7.50 14.60 -22.00
C LYS A 298 8.08 15.57 -20.96
N LEU A 299 8.14 15.17 -19.69
CA LEU A 299 8.55 16.05 -18.58
C LEU A 299 10.06 16.19 -18.44
N TRP A 300 10.81 15.12 -18.66
CA TRP A 300 12.27 15.08 -18.41
C TRP A 300 13.09 14.65 -19.63
N GLY A 301 12.46 14.30 -20.76
CA GLY A 301 13.17 13.87 -21.95
C GLY A 301 13.93 12.53 -21.78
N ILE A 302 13.50 11.69 -20.85
CA ILE A 302 14.13 10.39 -20.53
C ILE A 302 13.51 9.29 -21.38
N LYS A 303 14.32 8.59 -22.18
CA LYS A 303 13.89 7.41 -22.93
C LYS A 303 14.04 6.18 -22.04
N ILE A 304 12.98 5.38 -21.92
CA ILE A 304 12.96 4.09 -21.23
C ILE A 304 13.08 2.96 -22.23
#